data_638805319bcea2886e4454191b3b8d0f
#
_entry.id   638805319bcea2886e4454191b3b8d0f
#
_cell.length_a   1.000
_cell.length_b   1.000
_cell.length_c   1.000
_cell.angle_alpha   90.00
_cell.angle_beta   90.00
_cell.angle_gamma   90.00
#
_symmetry.space_group_name_H-M   'P 1'
#
loop_
_entity.id
_entity.type
_entity.pdbx_description
1 polymer ?
#
loop_
_entity_poly.entity_id
_entity_poly.type
_entity_poly.pdbx_seq_one_letter_code
_entity_poly.pdbx_strand_id
1 'polypeptide(L)'
;MGNRKQPFGYRMTLGEITIQPEEAELVRFIFQGYSTGATLGKLTKALCRQEIPYYEGRSWNKNMVSRILEDSRYIGEKGYPVLIEPEQLRTAAEKRTARACPPQKTPAQKALRRLCGVPPSERVEKIVTSLLNELIRYPARIQPAVSQVVGAACGKTREELTSALERQPIDEDNARALLL
;
A
#
# COMPACT_ATOMS: atom_id res chain seq x y z
N MET A 1 -8.88 3.70 18.23
CA MET A 1 -8.05 4.71 17.52
C MET A 1 -8.85 5.97 17.40
N GLY A 2 -8.48 7.06 18.11
CA GLY A 2 -9.21 8.32 18.05
C GLY A 2 -8.96 9.00 16.70
N ASN A 3 -9.97 9.06 15.84
CA ASN A 3 -9.92 9.94 14.67
C ASN A 3 -10.30 11.36 15.13
N ARG A 4 -9.50 12.36 14.73
CA ARG A 4 -9.94 13.75 14.88
C ARG A 4 -11.24 13.96 14.10
N LYS A 5 -12.23 14.55 14.72
CA LYS A 5 -13.48 14.92 14.04
C LYS A 5 -13.24 16.05 13.02
N GLN A 6 -12.33 16.98 13.35
CA GLN A 6 -11.92 18.08 12.48
C GLN A 6 -10.49 17.86 11.93
N PRO A 7 -10.16 18.36 10.73
CA PRO A 7 -8.79 18.35 10.22
C PRO A 7 -7.86 19.13 11.15
N PHE A 8 -6.58 18.80 11.13
CA PHE A 8 -5.56 19.56 11.83
C PHE A 8 -5.50 20.99 11.25
N GLY A 9 -5.38 22.01 12.08
CA GLY A 9 -5.48 23.42 11.66
C GLY A 9 -6.86 24.03 11.79
N TYR A 10 -7.88 23.23 12.13
CA TYR A 10 -9.24 23.73 12.32
C TYR A 10 -9.84 23.30 13.64
N ARG A 11 -10.66 24.18 14.19
CA ARG A 11 -11.44 23.97 15.41
C ARG A 11 -12.89 24.34 15.18
N MET A 12 -13.80 23.62 15.81
CA MET A 12 -15.20 23.99 15.83
C MET A 12 -15.48 24.82 17.08
N THR A 13 -15.96 26.05 16.89
CA THR A 13 -16.32 26.97 17.96
C THR A 13 -17.74 27.46 17.71
N LEU A 14 -18.66 27.22 18.64
CA LEU A 14 -20.06 27.63 18.56
C LEU A 14 -20.80 27.16 17.28
N GLY A 15 -20.40 26.02 16.73
CA GLY A 15 -21.00 25.48 15.48
C GLY A 15 -20.34 25.96 14.19
N GLU A 16 -19.39 26.88 14.27
CA GLU A 16 -18.61 27.38 13.14
C GLU A 16 -17.21 26.77 13.10
N ILE A 17 -16.70 26.55 11.89
CA ILE A 17 -15.35 26.05 11.66
C ILE A 17 -14.41 27.26 11.60
N THR A 18 -13.49 27.33 12.57
CA THR A 18 -12.49 28.39 12.66
C THR A 18 -11.09 27.84 12.47
N ILE A 19 -10.19 28.68 11.94
CA ILE A 19 -8.77 28.34 11.81
C ILE A 19 -8.11 28.44 13.18
N GLN A 20 -7.34 27.41 13.55
CA GLN A 20 -6.47 27.46 14.72
C GLN A 20 -5.07 27.93 14.29
N PRO A 21 -4.63 29.15 14.69
CA PRO A 21 -3.43 29.76 14.11
C PRO A 21 -2.18 28.90 14.23
N GLU A 22 -1.90 28.35 15.40
CA GLU A 22 -0.71 27.53 15.66
C GLU A 22 -0.68 26.25 14.81
N GLU A 23 -1.79 25.54 14.74
CA GLU A 23 -1.89 24.33 13.90
C GLU A 23 -1.84 24.70 12.40
N ALA A 24 -2.43 25.84 12.02
CA ALA A 24 -2.46 26.31 10.65
C ALA A 24 -1.05 26.65 10.12
N GLU A 25 -0.20 27.22 10.95
CA GLU A 25 1.21 27.46 10.61
C GLU A 25 1.94 26.15 10.32
N LEU A 26 1.70 25.10 11.10
CA LEU A 26 2.29 23.80 10.85
C LEU A 26 1.78 23.16 9.55
N VAL A 27 0.50 23.35 9.21
CA VAL A 27 -0.04 22.90 7.92
C VAL A 27 0.67 23.60 6.77
N ARG A 28 0.80 24.94 6.82
CA ARG A 28 1.55 25.71 5.80
C ARG A 28 3.01 25.25 5.71
N PHE A 29 3.67 25.06 6.82
CA PHE A 29 5.04 24.51 6.89
C PHE A 29 5.15 23.14 6.18
N ILE A 30 4.19 22.24 6.40
CA ILE A 30 4.16 20.93 5.76
C ILE A 30 4.06 21.07 4.24
N PHE A 31 3.10 21.86 3.73
CA PHE A 31 2.92 22.06 2.29
C PHE A 31 4.12 22.73 1.63
N GLN A 32 4.65 23.78 2.25
CA GLN A 32 5.84 24.48 1.76
C GLN A 32 7.07 23.57 1.73
N GLY A 33 7.33 22.87 2.84
CA GLY A 33 8.47 21.93 2.94
C GLY A 33 8.37 20.81 1.93
N TYR A 34 7.16 20.26 1.72
CA TYR A 34 6.97 19.20 0.73
C TYR A 34 7.13 19.71 -0.70
N SER A 35 6.66 20.93 -1.00
CA SER A 35 6.82 21.60 -2.28
C SER A 35 8.28 21.94 -2.60
N THR A 36 9.10 22.23 -1.60
CA THR A 36 10.56 22.45 -1.77
C THR A 36 11.37 21.15 -1.84
N GLY A 37 10.72 19.99 -1.72
CA GLY A 37 11.36 18.69 -1.93
C GLY A 37 11.67 17.88 -0.66
N ALA A 38 11.25 18.34 0.52
CA ALA A 38 11.40 17.55 1.74
C ALA A 38 10.65 16.21 1.64
N THR A 39 11.19 15.18 2.26
CA THR A 39 10.52 13.88 2.38
C THR A 39 9.56 13.88 3.57
N LEU A 40 8.53 13.00 3.53
CA LEU A 40 7.62 12.81 4.66
C LEU A 40 8.39 12.56 5.98
N GLY A 41 9.49 11.80 5.91
CA GLY A 41 10.32 11.50 7.08
C GLY A 41 11.05 12.72 7.65
N LYS A 42 11.55 13.63 6.79
CA LYS A 42 12.18 14.88 7.22
C LYS A 42 11.16 15.81 7.87
N LEU A 43 9.97 15.95 7.26
CA LEU A 43 8.86 16.75 7.81
C LEU A 43 8.38 16.19 9.16
N THR A 44 8.18 14.87 9.25
CA THR A 44 7.81 14.23 10.52
C THR A 44 8.82 14.51 11.62
N LYS A 45 10.12 14.39 11.33
CA LYS A 45 11.18 14.69 12.32
C LYS A 45 11.18 16.16 12.74
N ALA A 46 10.91 17.09 11.83
CA ALA A 46 10.81 18.51 12.15
C ALA A 46 9.59 18.78 13.04
N LEU A 47 8.43 18.17 12.72
CA LEU A 47 7.20 18.30 13.50
C LEU A 47 7.30 17.69 14.90
N CYS A 48 8.03 16.58 15.07
CA CYS A 48 8.28 15.98 16.39
C CYS A 48 9.10 16.89 17.33
N ARG A 49 9.79 17.93 16.80
CA ARG A 49 10.52 18.92 17.60
C ARG A 49 9.65 20.11 18.01
N GLN A 50 8.46 20.23 17.43
CA GLN A 50 7.49 21.25 17.78
C GLN A 50 6.68 20.76 19.00
N GLU A 51 6.29 21.69 19.84
CA GLU A 51 5.52 21.40 21.06
C GLU A 51 4.05 21.07 20.78
N ILE A 52 3.59 21.25 19.53
CA ILE A 52 2.21 21.03 19.12
C ILE A 52 2.04 19.62 18.57
N PRO A 53 1.44 18.68 19.32
CA PRO A 53 1.18 17.33 18.85
C PRO A 53 -0.01 17.30 17.91
N TYR A 54 -0.01 16.37 16.95
CA TYR A 54 -1.18 16.12 16.10
C TYR A 54 -2.39 15.61 16.91
N TYR A 55 -2.13 14.79 17.93
CA TYR A 55 -3.06 14.32 18.96
C TYR A 55 -2.38 14.43 20.32
N GLU A 56 -3.16 14.69 21.35
CA GLU A 56 -2.66 14.62 22.72
C GLU A 56 -2.02 13.26 23.00
N GLY A 57 -0.81 13.27 23.54
CA GLY A 57 -0.07 12.07 23.90
C GLY A 57 0.48 11.25 22.75
N ARG A 58 0.46 11.74 21.51
CA ARG A 58 1.02 11.01 20.36
C ARG A 58 2.00 11.84 19.55
N SER A 59 3.16 11.24 19.29
CA SER A 59 4.15 11.80 18.38
C SER A 59 3.66 11.81 16.93
N TRP A 60 4.13 12.78 16.15
CA TRP A 60 3.90 12.84 14.71
C TRP A 60 4.41 11.60 14.00
N ASN A 61 3.71 11.15 12.98
CA ASN A 61 4.14 10.08 12.09
C ASN A 61 3.92 10.43 10.62
N LYS A 62 4.53 9.65 9.72
CA LYS A 62 4.46 9.89 8.27
C LYS A 62 3.03 9.84 7.72
N ASN A 63 2.16 9.01 8.30
CA ASN A 63 0.78 8.88 7.84
C ASN A 63 -0.05 10.11 8.17
N MET A 64 0.22 10.78 9.30
CA MET A 64 -0.43 12.05 9.66
C MET A 64 -0.05 13.14 8.66
N VAL A 65 1.23 13.27 8.33
CA VAL A 65 1.72 14.22 7.32
C VAL A 65 1.13 13.90 5.94
N SER A 66 1.06 12.61 5.55
CA SER A 66 0.46 12.20 4.28
C SER A 66 -1.01 12.58 4.18
N ARG A 67 -1.79 12.37 5.25
CA ARG A 67 -3.22 12.74 5.30
C ARG A 67 -3.43 14.25 5.17
N ILE A 68 -2.57 15.06 5.77
CA ILE A 68 -2.63 16.51 5.63
C ILE A 68 -2.41 16.91 4.17
N LEU A 69 -1.42 16.33 3.49
CA LEU A 69 -1.10 16.61 2.09
C LEU A 69 -2.17 16.11 1.08
N GLU A 70 -3.12 15.27 1.53
CA GLU A 70 -4.20 14.71 0.72
C GLU A 70 -5.54 15.40 0.93
N ASP A 71 -5.68 16.21 1.97
CA ASP A 71 -6.96 16.70 2.43
C ASP A 71 -7.37 17.97 1.68
N SER A 72 -8.37 17.85 0.80
CA SER A 72 -8.89 18.95 -0.01
C SER A 72 -9.65 20.01 0.80
N ARG A 73 -9.95 19.75 2.07
CA ARG A 73 -10.61 20.75 2.94
C ARG A 73 -9.75 21.98 3.16
N TYR A 74 -8.44 21.87 3.04
CA TYR A 74 -7.51 23.01 3.18
C TYR A 74 -7.63 24.06 2.06
N ILE A 75 -8.20 23.71 0.91
CA ILE A 75 -8.48 24.66 -0.17
C ILE A 75 -9.90 25.22 -0.16
N GLY A 76 -10.64 25.02 0.94
CA GLY A 76 -11.99 25.56 1.11
C GLY A 76 -13.13 24.62 0.79
N GLU A 77 -12.86 23.35 0.50
CA GLU A 77 -13.94 22.39 0.27
C GLU A 77 -14.74 22.10 1.54
N LYS A 78 -16.01 21.70 1.36
CA LYS A 78 -16.96 21.33 2.44
C LYS A 78 -17.19 22.42 3.47
N GLY A 79 -17.08 23.70 3.05
CA GLY A 79 -17.34 24.83 3.94
C GLY A 79 -16.21 25.16 4.94
N TYR A 80 -15.00 24.62 4.71
CA TYR A 80 -13.84 24.97 5.52
C TYR A 80 -13.22 26.30 5.03
N PRO A 81 -12.72 27.16 5.93
CA PRO A 81 -11.94 28.33 5.53
C PRO A 81 -10.70 27.93 4.75
N VAL A 82 -10.36 28.67 3.70
CA VAL A 82 -9.16 28.40 2.89
C VAL A 82 -7.89 28.61 3.72
N LEU A 83 -7.03 27.63 3.77
CA LEU A 83 -5.76 27.67 4.50
C LEU A 83 -4.56 27.58 3.57
N ILE A 84 -4.71 26.85 2.47
CA ILE A 84 -3.68 26.54 1.48
C ILE A 84 -4.23 26.88 0.08
N GLU A 85 -3.38 27.35 -0.81
CA GLU A 85 -3.76 27.60 -2.20
C GLU A 85 -3.95 26.29 -2.96
N PRO A 86 -4.92 26.20 -3.89
CA PRO A 86 -5.16 25.01 -4.70
C PRO A 86 -3.93 24.51 -5.45
N GLU A 87 -3.08 25.45 -5.89
CA GLU A 87 -1.81 25.16 -6.58
C GLU A 87 -0.83 24.38 -5.70
N GLN A 88 -0.75 24.70 -4.42
CA GLN A 88 0.11 24.00 -3.47
C GLN A 88 -0.34 22.57 -3.23
N LEU A 89 -1.67 22.35 -3.15
CA LEU A 89 -2.24 21.01 -3.03
C LEU A 89 -1.93 20.18 -4.29
N ARG A 90 -2.12 20.77 -5.49
CA ARG A 90 -1.82 20.12 -6.76
C ARG A 90 -0.34 19.72 -6.87
N THR A 91 0.56 20.66 -6.58
CA THR A 91 2.01 20.39 -6.57
C THR A 91 2.39 19.27 -5.60
N ALA A 92 1.76 19.22 -4.44
CA ALA A 92 1.98 18.16 -3.48
C ALA A 92 1.51 16.80 -4.02
N ALA A 93 0.34 16.75 -4.66
CA ALA A 93 -0.22 15.54 -5.27
C ALA A 93 0.67 15.02 -6.42
N GLU A 94 1.12 15.89 -7.33
CA GLU A 94 2.04 15.55 -8.43
C GLU A 94 3.35 14.95 -7.91
N LYS A 95 3.96 15.58 -6.90
CA LYS A 95 5.19 15.08 -6.27
C LYS A 95 4.99 13.75 -5.56
N ARG A 96 3.83 13.52 -4.98
CA ARG A 96 3.49 12.22 -4.37
C ARG A 96 3.37 11.13 -5.42
N THR A 97 2.67 11.40 -6.52
CA THR A 97 2.54 10.47 -7.64
C THR A 97 3.91 10.14 -8.25
N ALA A 98 4.76 11.14 -8.48
CA ALA A 98 6.11 10.95 -8.98
C ALA A 98 7.01 10.13 -8.03
N ARG A 99 6.76 10.20 -6.71
CA ARG A 99 7.48 9.44 -5.69
C ARG A 99 6.81 8.13 -5.31
N ALA A 100 5.65 7.81 -5.89
CA ALA A 100 4.95 6.57 -5.59
C ALA A 100 5.83 5.38 -5.95
N CYS A 101 6.20 4.61 -4.93
CA CYS A 101 6.90 3.36 -5.14
C CYS A 101 5.90 2.32 -5.61
N PRO A 102 6.22 1.48 -6.61
CA PRO A 102 5.34 0.40 -7.00
C PRO A 102 5.01 -0.48 -5.78
N PRO A 103 3.81 -1.05 -5.73
CA PRO A 103 3.36 -1.86 -4.60
C PRO A 103 4.37 -2.96 -4.31
N GLN A 104 4.74 -3.10 -3.04
CA GLN A 104 5.69 -4.14 -2.64
C GLN A 104 5.07 -5.52 -2.91
N LYS A 105 5.88 -6.41 -3.51
CA LYS A 105 5.46 -7.79 -3.77
C LYS A 105 5.06 -8.47 -2.48
N THR A 106 3.93 -9.15 -2.51
CA THR A 106 3.42 -9.95 -1.40
C THR A 106 4.39 -11.10 -1.06
N PRO A 107 4.31 -11.68 0.15
CA PRO A 107 5.10 -12.86 0.49
C PRO A 107 4.91 -14.02 -0.52
N ALA A 108 3.68 -14.24 -1.00
CA ALA A 108 3.36 -15.25 -2.01
C ALA A 108 4.06 -14.95 -3.35
N GLN A 109 4.04 -13.71 -3.83
CA GLN A 109 4.76 -13.32 -5.04
C GLN A 109 6.28 -13.46 -4.91
N LYS A 110 6.82 -13.18 -3.71
CA LYS A 110 8.25 -13.38 -3.42
C LYS A 110 8.61 -14.88 -3.43
N ALA A 111 7.76 -15.74 -2.85
CA ALA A 111 7.93 -17.18 -2.84
C ALA A 111 7.84 -17.75 -4.27
N LEU A 112 6.83 -17.34 -5.03
CA LEU A 112 6.66 -17.76 -6.42
C LEU A 112 7.89 -17.41 -7.27
N ARG A 113 8.41 -16.18 -7.13
CA ARG A 113 9.64 -15.78 -7.84
C ARG A 113 10.86 -16.65 -7.46
N ARG A 114 10.98 -17.06 -6.20
CA ARG A 114 12.06 -17.95 -5.76
C ARG A 114 11.93 -19.33 -6.39
N LEU A 115 10.70 -19.85 -6.50
CA LEU A 115 10.44 -21.16 -7.11
C LEU A 115 10.69 -21.15 -8.63
N CYS A 116 10.27 -20.09 -9.32
CA CYS A 116 10.45 -19.97 -10.76
C CYS A 116 11.89 -19.61 -11.18
N GLY A 117 12.73 -19.08 -10.27
CA GLY A 117 14.08 -18.60 -10.60
C GLY A 117 14.13 -17.29 -11.40
N VAL A 118 13.09 -16.99 -12.17
CA VAL A 118 12.89 -15.78 -12.97
C VAL A 118 11.59 -15.06 -12.52
N PRO A 119 11.42 -13.79 -12.85
CA PRO A 119 10.15 -13.11 -12.56
C PRO A 119 9.01 -13.80 -13.31
N PRO A 120 7.98 -14.35 -12.63
CA PRO A 120 6.84 -14.94 -13.29
C PRO A 120 6.09 -13.88 -14.10
N SER A 121 5.50 -14.29 -15.23
CA SER A 121 4.62 -13.42 -15.99
C SER A 121 3.34 -13.12 -15.20
N GLU A 122 2.66 -12.04 -15.53
CA GLU A 122 1.39 -11.65 -14.88
C GLU A 122 0.33 -12.77 -15.00
N ARG A 123 0.33 -13.48 -16.13
CA ARG A 123 -0.54 -14.63 -16.37
C ARG A 123 -0.29 -15.75 -15.37
N VAL A 124 0.98 -16.11 -15.15
CA VAL A 124 1.37 -17.13 -14.16
C VAL A 124 1.00 -16.70 -12.74
N GLU A 125 1.22 -15.43 -12.38
CA GLU A 125 0.80 -14.92 -11.07
C GLU A 125 -0.73 -15.01 -10.86
N LYS A 126 -1.53 -14.72 -11.89
CA LYS A 126 -3.00 -14.84 -11.84
C LYS A 126 -3.45 -16.30 -11.67
N ILE A 127 -2.87 -17.22 -12.45
CA ILE A 127 -3.20 -18.66 -12.37
C ILE A 127 -2.87 -19.19 -10.98
N VAL A 128 -1.66 -18.96 -10.48
CA VAL A 128 -1.25 -19.42 -9.13
C VAL A 128 -2.13 -18.83 -8.04
N THR A 129 -2.49 -17.55 -8.16
CA THR A 129 -3.41 -16.92 -7.20
C THR A 129 -4.80 -17.55 -7.24
N SER A 130 -5.32 -17.86 -8.43
CA SER A 130 -6.60 -18.55 -8.60
C SER A 130 -6.57 -19.95 -7.98
N LEU A 131 -5.52 -20.73 -8.25
CA LEU A 131 -5.33 -22.05 -7.68
C LEU A 131 -5.23 -22.04 -6.15
N LEU A 132 -4.47 -21.08 -5.58
CA LEU A 132 -4.37 -20.93 -4.14
C LEU A 132 -5.73 -20.56 -3.52
N ASN A 133 -6.51 -19.69 -4.15
CA ASN A 133 -7.85 -19.35 -3.70
C ASN A 133 -8.81 -20.54 -3.75
N GLU A 134 -8.72 -21.38 -4.79
CA GLU A 134 -9.48 -22.63 -4.90
C GLU A 134 -9.09 -23.62 -3.78
N LEU A 135 -7.81 -23.79 -3.51
CA LEU A 135 -7.33 -24.66 -2.44
C LEU A 135 -7.77 -24.16 -1.04
N ILE A 136 -7.77 -22.85 -0.83
CA ILE A 136 -8.28 -22.25 0.41
C ILE A 136 -9.79 -22.48 0.55
N ARG A 137 -10.54 -22.36 -0.55
CA ARG A 137 -12.00 -22.54 -0.56
C ARG A 137 -12.40 -24.00 -0.39
N TYR A 138 -11.61 -24.93 -0.91
CA TYR A 138 -11.87 -26.36 -0.89
C TYR A 138 -10.69 -27.17 -0.35
N PRO A 139 -10.36 -27.04 0.95
CA PRO A 139 -9.19 -27.70 1.56
C PRO A 139 -9.23 -29.23 1.48
N ALA A 140 -10.42 -29.83 1.35
CA ALA A 140 -10.59 -31.28 1.15
C ALA A 140 -10.03 -31.81 -0.17
N ARG A 141 -9.74 -30.93 -1.15
CA ARG A 141 -9.06 -31.31 -2.40
C ARG A 141 -7.55 -31.51 -2.21
N ILE A 142 -6.98 -31.03 -1.13
CA ILE A 142 -5.58 -31.29 -0.76
C ILE A 142 -5.55 -32.69 -0.14
N GLN A 143 -5.34 -33.71 -0.96
CA GLN A 143 -5.06 -35.06 -0.44
C GLN A 143 -3.61 -35.05 0.07
N PRO A 144 -3.36 -35.41 1.33
CA PRO A 144 -1.99 -35.64 1.79
C PRO A 144 -1.43 -36.76 0.94
N ALA A 145 -0.32 -36.54 0.25
CA ALA A 145 0.40 -37.60 -0.45
C ALA A 145 0.67 -38.69 0.59
N VAL A 146 0.03 -39.82 0.41
CA VAL A 146 0.28 -41.02 1.23
C VAL A 146 1.77 -41.30 1.17
N SER A 147 2.42 -41.31 2.31
CA SER A 147 3.89 -41.35 2.53
C SER A 147 4.54 -42.65 2.01
N GLN A 148 4.49 -42.91 0.72
CA GLN A 148 5.18 -44.09 0.18
C GLN A 148 6.17 -43.84 -0.97
N VAL A 149 6.45 -42.59 -1.32
CA VAL A 149 7.53 -42.29 -2.28
C VAL A 149 8.42 -41.20 -1.74
N VAL A 150 9.14 -41.47 -0.69
CA VAL A 150 10.21 -40.61 -0.20
C VAL A 150 11.50 -41.02 -0.89
N GLY A 151 12.04 -40.19 -1.74
CA GLY A 151 13.46 -40.17 -2.02
C GLY A 151 13.91 -39.97 -3.46
N ALA A 152 13.16 -40.43 -4.50
CA ALA A 152 13.66 -40.37 -5.87
C ALA A 152 12.82 -39.56 -6.86
N ALA A 153 11.59 -39.22 -6.51
CA ALA A 153 10.63 -38.61 -7.46
C ALA A 153 10.67 -37.07 -7.53
N CYS A 154 11.21 -36.41 -6.51
CA CYS A 154 11.13 -34.96 -6.43
C CYS A 154 11.97 -34.22 -7.50
N GLY A 155 13.09 -34.80 -7.93
CA GLY A 155 13.93 -34.24 -8.99
C GLY A 155 13.30 -34.37 -10.39
N LYS A 156 12.78 -35.57 -10.70
CA LYS A 156 12.14 -35.83 -11.99
C LYS A 156 10.85 -35.07 -12.19
N THR A 157 10.00 -35.00 -11.16
CA THR A 157 8.74 -34.24 -11.22
C THR A 157 8.96 -32.75 -11.46
N ARG A 158 10.03 -32.18 -10.93
CA ARG A 158 10.39 -30.77 -11.15
C ARG A 158 10.80 -30.53 -12.61
N GLU A 159 11.64 -31.41 -13.18
CA GLU A 159 12.06 -31.31 -14.58
C GLU A 159 10.92 -31.58 -15.56
N GLU A 160 10.03 -32.53 -15.25
CA GLU A 160 8.84 -32.80 -16.02
C GLU A 160 7.83 -31.68 -16.00
N LEU A 161 7.56 -31.05 -14.84
CA LEU A 161 6.72 -29.89 -14.74
C LEU A 161 7.31 -28.65 -15.45
N THR A 162 8.62 -28.46 -15.35
CA THR A 162 9.29 -27.36 -16.06
C THR A 162 9.21 -27.57 -17.57
N SER A 163 9.46 -28.78 -18.07
CA SER A 163 9.34 -29.10 -19.50
C SER A 163 7.90 -29.12 -20.01
N ALA A 164 6.92 -29.47 -19.19
CA ALA A 164 5.50 -29.38 -19.55
C ALA A 164 5.04 -27.91 -19.62
N LEU A 165 5.51 -27.06 -18.71
CA LEU A 165 5.24 -25.60 -18.71
C LEU A 165 5.88 -24.86 -19.89
N GLU A 166 7.01 -25.37 -20.41
CA GLU A 166 7.70 -24.82 -21.57
C GLU A 166 7.09 -25.27 -22.91
N ARG A 167 6.44 -26.43 -22.97
CA ARG A 167 5.95 -27.04 -24.20
C ARG A 167 4.51 -26.73 -24.59
N GLN A 168 3.68 -26.26 -23.68
CA GLN A 168 2.27 -25.95 -23.98
C GLN A 168 1.86 -24.55 -23.46
N PRO A 169 1.06 -23.81 -24.26
CA PRO A 169 0.41 -22.63 -23.75
C PRO A 169 -0.57 -23.08 -22.66
N ILE A 170 -0.31 -22.67 -21.42
CA ILE A 170 -1.16 -22.97 -20.28
C ILE A 170 -2.45 -22.17 -20.44
N ASP A 171 -3.54 -22.84 -20.80
CA ASP A 171 -4.89 -22.30 -20.68
C ASP A 171 -5.55 -22.79 -19.38
N GLU A 172 -6.74 -22.24 -19.05
CA GLU A 172 -7.45 -22.59 -17.82
C GLU A 172 -7.86 -24.06 -17.75
N ASP A 173 -8.14 -24.70 -18.90
CA ASP A 173 -8.59 -26.09 -18.98
C ASP A 173 -7.42 -27.05 -18.76
N ASN A 174 -6.24 -26.73 -19.29
CA ASN A 174 -5.02 -27.49 -19.04
C ASN A 174 -4.53 -27.37 -17.59
N ALA A 175 -4.73 -26.19 -16.94
CA ALA A 175 -4.41 -26.03 -15.53
C ALA A 175 -5.33 -26.86 -14.62
N ARG A 176 -6.58 -27.06 -15.01
CA ARG A 176 -7.54 -27.93 -14.29
C ARG A 176 -7.20 -29.43 -14.45
N ALA A 177 -6.73 -29.85 -15.63
CA ALA A 177 -6.35 -31.25 -15.87
C ALA A 177 -5.09 -31.70 -15.11
N LEU A 178 -4.20 -30.78 -14.76
CA LEU A 178 -3.01 -31.03 -13.94
C LEU A 178 -3.29 -31.18 -12.43
N LEU A 179 -4.51 -30.88 -11.98
CA LEU A 179 -4.93 -30.94 -10.57
C LEU A 179 -5.84 -32.18 -10.29
N LEU A 180 -6.20 -32.97 -11.29
CA LEU A 180 -6.92 -34.25 -11.16
C LEU A 180 -5.94 -35.43 -11.22
#